data_69a7674ed806ad05dc9e300349d1fbc8
#
_entry.id   69a7674ed806ad05dc9e300349d1fbc8
#
_cell.length_a   1.000
_cell.length_b   1.000
_cell.length_c   1.000
_cell.angle_alpha   90.00
_cell.angle_beta   90.00
_cell.angle_gamma   90.00
#
_symmetry.space_group_name_H-M   'P 1'
#
loop_
_entity.id
_entity.type
_entity.pdbx_description
1 polymer ?
#
loop_
_entity_poly.entity_id
_entity_poly.type
_entity_poly.pdbx_seq_one_letter_code
_entity_poly.pdbx_strand_id
1 'polypeptide(L)'
;VHICKSMLAYKLFHEANGDTPEKLGMKGDHFVGQCYVEFDKYSKEHPEAGKQAEEMLVKWEEGDSEIRALWQKMNDWTLNGVKETYARTGVTFDKFYLESETYLKGKDEILKGLEKGVFFKADDGSVRIDVTDVVGKGKDEDAHEKVLLRKDGTSVYITQDIGTAISRHDDWQFNQMV
;
A
#
# COMPACT_ATOMS: atom_id res chain seq x y z
N VAL A 1 -3.83 0.02 -2.82
CA VAL A 1 -4.57 -0.32 -4.07
C VAL A 1 -3.92 -1.46 -4.84
N HIS A 2 -2.57 -1.56 -4.97
CA HIS A 2 -1.93 -2.58 -5.83
C HIS A 2 -2.28 -4.01 -5.41
N ILE A 3 -2.20 -4.35 -4.13
CA ILE A 3 -2.63 -5.69 -3.66
C ILE A 3 -4.12 -5.93 -3.91
N CYS A 4 -4.97 -4.89 -3.82
CA CYS A 4 -6.41 -5.03 -4.11
C CYS A 4 -6.69 -5.38 -5.58
N LYS A 5 -5.83 -4.93 -6.51
CA LYS A 5 -5.89 -5.35 -7.91
C LYS A 5 -5.63 -6.85 -8.07
N SER A 6 -4.57 -7.36 -7.40
CA SER A 6 -4.30 -8.81 -7.36
C SER A 6 -5.42 -9.60 -6.69
N MET A 7 -6.00 -9.06 -5.60
CA MET A 7 -7.13 -9.67 -4.90
C MET A 7 -8.37 -9.77 -5.79
N LEU A 8 -8.68 -8.72 -6.55
CA LEU A 8 -9.80 -8.75 -7.49
C LEU A 8 -9.59 -9.78 -8.59
N ALA A 9 -8.40 -9.85 -9.18
CA ALA A 9 -8.08 -10.87 -10.19
C ALA A 9 -8.15 -12.29 -9.60
N TYR A 10 -7.66 -12.51 -8.38
CA TYR A 10 -7.79 -13.78 -7.68
C TYR A 10 -9.27 -14.20 -7.54
N LYS A 11 -10.13 -13.29 -7.09
CA LYS A 11 -11.58 -13.56 -6.98
C LYS A 11 -12.21 -13.92 -8.33
N LEU A 12 -11.82 -13.23 -9.40
CA LEU A 12 -12.39 -13.41 -10.72
C LEU A 12 -11.95 -14.72 -11.40
N PHE A 13 -10.69 -15.12 -11.23
CA PHE A 13 -10.08 -16.15 -12.08
C PHE A 13 -9.65 -17.40 -11.33
N HIS A 14 -9.41 -17.33 -10.04
CA HIS A 14 -8.76 -18.38 -9.26
C HIS A 14 -9.59 -18.92 -8.08
N GLU A 15 -10.37 -18.07 -7.42
CA GLU A 15 -11.05 -18.41 -6.19
C GLU A 15 -12.04 -19.58 -6.36
N ALA A 16 -12.85 -19.55 -7.43
CA ALA A 16 -13.84 -20.61 -7.72
C ALA A 16 -13.17 -21.97 -7.99
N ASN A 17 -11.94 -21.97 -8.51
CA ASN A 17 -11.17 -23.18 -8.76
C ASN A 17 -10.43 -23.66 -7.50
N GLY A 18 -10.41 -22.86 -6.43
CA GLY A 18 -9.61 -23.12 -5.23
C GLY A 18 -8.11 -23.13 -5.53
N ASP A 19 -7.64 -22.27 -6.44
CA ASP A 19 -6.22 -22.20 -6.80
C ASP A 19 -5.40 -21.62 -5.64
N THR A 20 -4.24 -22.23 -5.43
CA THR A 20 -3.22 -21.77 -4.47
C THR A 20 -1.83 -21.89 -5.12
N PRO A 21 -0.82 -21.19 -4.62
CA PRO A 21 0.56 -21.37 -5.11
C PRO A 21 0.99 -22.82 -5.11
N GLU A 22 0.71 -23.55 -4.05
CA GLU A 22 1.08 -24.97 -3.89
C GLU A 22 0.39 -25.83 -4.94
N LYS A 23 -0.93 -25.65 -5.15
CA LYS A 23 -1.71 -26.41 -6.13
C LYS A 23 -1.21 -26.19 -7.56
N LEU A 24 -0.75 -24.99 -7.86
CA LEU A 24 -0.22 -24.63 -9.17
C LEU A 24 1.28 -24.87 -9.31
N GLY A 25 1.96 -25.32 -8.25
CA GLY A 25 3.43 -25.50 -8.24
C GLY A 25 4.18 -24.18 -8.41
N MET A 26 3.63 -23.07 -7.96
CA MET A 26 4.18 -21.74 -8.10
C MET A 26 4.67 -21.20 -6.76
N LYS A 27 5.68 -20.33 -6.80
CA LYS A 27 6.11 -19.54 -5.66
C LYS A 27 5.04 -18.49 -5.31
N GLY A 28 4.77 -18.26 -4.03
CA GLY A 28 3.65 -17.44 -3.58
C GLY A 28 3.64 -16.00 -4.11
N ASP A 29 4.78 -15.32 -4.06
CA ASP A 29 4.94 -13.96 -4.60
C ASP A 29 4.78 -13.92 -6.13
N HIS A 30 5.20 -14.97 -6.85
CA HIS A 30 5.00 -15.09 -8.29
C HIS A 30 3.51 -15.27 -8.64
N PHE A 31 2.78 -16.09 -7.86
CA PHE A 31 1.36 -16.28 -8.07
C PHE A 31 0.55 -14.98 -7.85
N VAL A 32 0.84 -14.26 -6.76
CA VAL A 32 0.19 -12.97 -6.50
C VAL A 32 0.58 -11.93 -7.55
N GLY A 33 1.83 -11.96 -8.04
CA GLY A 33 2.29 -11.14 -9.16
C GLY A 33 1.58 -11.49 -10.47
N GLN A 34 1.31 -12.78 -10.73
CA GLN A 34 0.51 -13.20 -11.87
C GLN A 34 -0.91 -12.63 -11.81
N CYS A 35 -1.58 -12.70 -10.65
CA CYS A 35 -2.89 -12.07 -10.47
C CYS A 35 -2.86 -10.57 -10.79
N TYR A 36 -1.77 -9.86 -10.46
CA TYR A 36 -1.63 -8.44 -10.83
C TYR A 36 -1.57 -8.24 -12.35
N VAL A 37 -0.84 -9.08 -13.06
CA VAL A 37 -0.75 -9.03 -14.54
C VAL A 37 -2.10 -9.37 -15.18
N GLU A 38 -2.83 -10.32 -14.61
CA GLU A 38 -4.18 -10.70 -15.07
C GLU A 38 -5.16 -9.55 -14.87
N PHE A 39 -5.09 -8.86 -13.72
CA PHE A 39 -5.85 -7.64 -13.49
C PHE A 39 -5.55 -6.57 -14.54
N ASP A 40 -4.27 -6.33 -14.87
CA ASP A 40 -3.88 -5.31 -15.86
C ASP A 40 -4.47 -5.63 -17.26
N LYS A 41 -4.50 -6.90 -17.62
CA LYS A 41 -5.14 -7.33 -18.88
C LYS A 41 -6.66 -7.14 -18.83
N TYR A 42 -7.29 -7.58 -17.73
CA TYR A 42 -8.73 -7.50 -17.55
C TYR A 42 -9.24 -6.05 -17.54
N SER A 43 -8.52 -5.15 -16.88
CA SER A 43 -8.93 -3.75 -16.75
C SER A 43 -8.91 -2.97 -18.07
N LYS A 44 -8.24 -3.45 -19.12
CA LYS A 44 -8.25 -2.83 -20.46
C LYS A 44 -9.62 -2.96 -21.15
N GLU A 45 -10.34 -4.04 -20.87
CA GLU A 45 -11.67 -4.31 -21.40
C GLU A 45 -12.77 -3.96 -20.38
N HIS A 46 -12.41 -3.77 -19.10
CA HIS A 46 -13.28 -3.51 -17.96
C HIS A 46 -12.86 -2.26 -17.20
N PRO A 47 -13.20 -1.04 -17.68
CA PRO A 47 -12.76 0.22 -17.06
C PRO A 47 -13.19 0.39 -15.60
N GLU A 48 -14.26 -0.29 -15.17
CA GLU A 48 -14.78 -0.29 -13.79
C GLU A 48 -13.88 -1.04 -12.80
N ALA A 49 -13.01 -1.93 -13.28
CA ALA A 49 -12.17 -2.78 -12.42
C ALA A 49 -11.23 -1.95 -11.50
N GLY A 50 -10.74 -0.82 -12.00
CA GLY A 50 -9.92 0.09 -11.19
C GLY A 50 -10.68 0.60 -9.96
N LYS A 51 -11.92 1.03 -10.16
CA LYS A 51 -12.80 1.51 -9.08
C LYS A 51 -13.14 0.40 -8.10
N GLN A 52 -13.41 -0.83 -8.59
CA GLN A 52 -13.65 -1.98 -7.71
C GLN A 52 -12.45 -2.29 -6.80
N ALA A 53 -11.23 -2.19 -7.32
CA ALA A 53 -10.01 -2.37 -6.52
C ALA A 53 -9.83 -1.25 -5.46
N GLU A 54 -10.22 -0.01 -5.77
CA GLU A 54 -10.24 1.11 -4.81
C GLU A 54 -11.28 0.89 -3.72
N GLU A 55 -12.49 0.44 -4.06
CA GLU A 55 -13.54 0.09 -3.11
C GLU A 55 -13.11 -1.05 -2.17
N MET A 56 -12.33 -2.02 -2.66
CA MET A 56 -11.74 -3.06 -1.80
C MET A 56 -10.77 -2.48 -0.77
N LEU A 57 -9.98 -1.45 -1.13
CA LEU A 57 -9.09 -0.78 -0.17
C LEU A 57 -9.90 -0.08 0.93
N VAL A 58 -10.95 0.64 0.56
CA VAL A 58 -11.85 1.30 1.55
C VAL A 58 -12.40 0.27 2.51
N LYS A 59 -12.97 -0.82 2.02
CA LYS A 59 -13.48 -1.91 2.84
C LYS A 59 -12.41 -2.53 3.75
N TRP A 60 -11.19 -2.68 3.24
CA TRP A 60 -10.07 -3.18 4.04
C TRP A 60 -9.74 -2.24 5.21
N GLU A 61 -9.68 -0.92 4.97
CA GLU A 61 -9.43 0.08 6.02
C GLU A 61 -10.60 0.15 7.01
N GLU A 62 -11.85 -0.04 6.57
CA GLU A 62 -13.03 -0.12 7.42
C GLU A 62 -13.12 -1.42 8.25
N GLY A 63 -12.29 -2.41 7.96
CA GLY A 63 -12.21 -3.66 8.71
C GLY A 63 -13.12 -4.76 8.23
N ASP A 64 -13.58 -4.72 6.96
CA ASP A 64 -14.36 -5.80 6.36
C ASP A 64 -13.65 -7.14 6.50
N SER A 65 -14.32 -8.11 7.11
CA SER A 65 -13.71 -9.38 7.50
C SER A 65 -13.35 -10.27 6.31
N GLU A 66 -14.17 -10.27 5.25
CA GLU A 66 -13.92 -11.06 4.04
C GLU A 66 -12.72 -10.52 3.28
N ILE A 67 -12.71 -9.20 3.06
CA ILE A 67 -11.62 -8.52 2.35
C ILE A 67 -10.30 -8.63 3.13
N ARG A 68 -10.35 -8.51 4.45
CA ARG A 68 -9.15 -8.69 5.28
C ARG A 68 -8.64 -10.14 5.28
N ALA A 69 -9.52 -11.12 5.30
CA ALA A 69 -9.13 -12.53 5.22
C ALA A 69 -8.46 -12.86 3.87
N LEU A 70 -9.02 -12.38 2.76
CA LEU A 70 -8.43 -12.55 1.44
C LEU A 70 -7.07 -11.84 1.34
N TRP A 71 -7.00 -10.60 1.83
CA TRP A 71 -5.75 -9.85 1.88
C TRP A 71 -4.67 -10.58 2.69
N GLN A 72 -5.01 -11.08 3.88
CA GLN A 72 -4.07 -11.81 4.73
C GLN A 72 -3.54 -13.05 4.01
N LYS A 73 -4.41 -13.85 3.42
CA LYS A 73 -4.07 -15.04 2.67
C LYS A 73 -3.06 -14.74 1.55
N MET A 74 -3.34 -13.73 0.71
CA MET A 74 -2.47 -13.38 -0.41
C MET A 74 -1.18 -12.70 0.05
N ASN A 75 -1.24 -11.94 1.13
CA ASN A 75 -0.06 -11.32 1.73
C ASN A 75 0.88 -12.38 2.33
N ASP A 76 0.35 -13.41 3.00
CA ASP A 76 1.13 -14.54 3.52
C ASP A 76 1.83 -15.29 2.39
N TRP A 77 1.17 -15.55 1.27
CA TRP A 77 1.80 -16.14 0.10
C TRP A 77 2.96 -15.29 -0.41
N THR A 78 2.73 -13.97 -0.53
CA THR A 78 3.77 -13.03 -0.98
C THR A 78 4.97 -13.00 -0.03
N LEU A 79 4.72 -12.83 1.27
CA LEU A 79 5.79 -12.75 2.28
C LEU A 79 6.60 -14.05 2.37
N ASN A 80 5.94 -15.20 2.30
CA ASN A 80 6.63 -16.50 2.31
C ASN A 80 7.53 -16.64 1.07
N GLY A 81 7.04 -16.27 -0.11
CA GLY A 81 7.83 -16.27 -1.32
C GLY A 81 9.02 -15.30 -1.27
N VAL A 82 8.84 -14.09 -0.74
CA VAL A 82 9.93 -13.11 -0.56
C VAL A 82 10.98 -13.62 0.44
N LYS A 83 10.56 -14.20 1.57
CA LYS A 83 11.48 -14.80 2.56
C LYS A 83 12.32 -15.93 1.97
N GLU A 84 11.73 -16.75 1.11
CA GLU A 84 12.48 -17.79 0.37
C GLU A 84 13.56 -17.16 -0.52
N THR A 85 13.28 -16.06 -1.20
CA THR A 85 14.27 -15.32 -1.98
C THR A 85 15.39 -14.78 -1.09
N TYR A 86 15.06 -14.16 0.05
CA TYR A 86 16.07 -13.65 0.99
C TYR A 86 16.97 -14.76 1.51
N ALA A 87 16.40 -15.91 1.88
CA ALA A 87 17.19 -17.06 2.32
C ALA A 87 18.17 -17.54 1.22
N ARG A 88 17.73 -17.59 -0.04
CA ARG A 88 18.59 -18.00 -1.18
C ARG A 88 19.68 -16.99 -1.49
N THR A 89 19.44 -15.71 -1.27
CA THR A 89 20.41 -14.63 -1.55
C THR A 89 21.28 -14.28 -0.35
N GLY A 90 21.05 -14.91 0.82
CA GLY A 90 21.80 -14.64 2.05
C GLY A 90 21.50 -13.27 2.66
N VAL A 91 20.34 -12.68 2.34
CA VAL A 91 19.92 -11.40 2.89
C VAL A 91 19.13 -11.62 4.17
N THR A 92 19.48 -10.87 5.22
CA THR A 92 18.81 -10.89 6.52
C THR A 92 18.45 -9.47 6.95
N PHE A 93 17.41 -9.35 7.79
CA PHE A 93 16.97 -8.08 8.36
C PHE A 93 16.71 -8.26 9.86
N ASP A 94 17.06 -7.25 10.65
CA ASP A 94 16.80 -7.25 12.09
C ASP A 94 15.32 -7.06 12.41
N LYS A 95 14.59 -6.30 11.59
CA LYS A 95 13.16 -6.06 11.75
C LYS A 95 12.45 -5.78 10.43
N PHE A 96 11.20 -6.22 10.33
CA PHE A 96 10.29 -5.90 9.24
C PHE A 96 9.25 -4.91 9.73
N TYR A 97 9.00 -3.86 8.95
CA TYR A 97 7.93 -2.91 9.16
C TYR A 97 6.92 -3.08 8.04
N LEU A 98 5.72 -3.51 8.37
CA LEU A 98 4.66 -3.75 7.40
C LEU A 98 3.82 -2.49 7.23
N GLU A 99 3.57 -2.07 6.01
CA GLU A 99 2.76 -0.89 5.69
C GLU A 99 1.36 -0.97 6.29
N SER A 100 0.80 -2.19 6.39
CA SER A 100 -0.48 -2.46 7.05
C SER A 100 -0.53 -2.13 8.54
N GLU A 101 0.62 -1.95 9.18
CA GLU A 101 0.76 -1.59 10.58
C GLU A 101 1.18 -0.13 10.74
N THR A 102 2.11 0.33 9.88
CA THR A 102 2.69 1.67 10.00
C THR A 102 1.78 2.78 9.48
N TYR A 103 0.85 2.47 8.55
CA TYR A 103 -0.03 3.49 7.97
C TYR A 103 -0.91 4.21 9.00
N LEU A 104 -1.32 3.54 10.08
CA LEU A 104 -2.13 4.15 11.15
C LEU A 104 -1.36 5.28 11.85
N LYS A 105 -0.09 5.02 12.22
CA LYS A 105 0.77 6.07 12.80
C LYS A 105 0.96 7.23 11.83
N GLY A 106 1.11 6.94 10.54
CA GLY A 106 1.21 7.97 9.51
C GLY A 106 -0.06 8.81 9.40
N LYS A 107 -1.25 8.17 9.40
CA LYS A 107 -2.53 8.89 9.40
C LYS A 107 -2.68 9.80 10.62
N ASP A 108 -2.38 9.30 11.80
CA ASP A 108 -2.45 10.08 13.04
C ASP A 108 -1.55 11.32 12.98
N GLU A 109 -0.34 11.18 12.45
CA GLU A 109 0.58 12.31 12.33
C GLU A 109 0.14 13.32 11.27
N ILE A 110 -0.44 12.85 10.16
CA ILE A 110 -1.02 13.73 9.14
C ILE A 110 -2.19 14.53 9.70
N LEU A 111 -3.08 13.89 10.49
CA LEU A 111 -4.20 14.59 11.13
C LEU A 111 -3.72 15.65 12.12
N LYS A 112 -2.71 15.34 12.94
CA LYS A 112 -2.07 16.33 13.83
C LYS A 112 -1.43 17.48 13.05
N GLY A 113 -0.79 17.19 11.92
CA GLY A 113 -0.20 18.20 11.05
C GLY A 113 -1.26 19.11 10.41
N LEU A 114 -2.42 18.55 10.06
CA LEU A 114 -3.57 19.31 9.56
C LEU A 114 -4.12 20.26 10.64
N GLU A 115 -4.28 19.77 11.89
CA GLU A 115 -4.72 20.60 13.03
C GLU A 115 -3.75 21.76 13.32
N LYS A 116 -2.45 21.53 13.13
CA LYS A 116 -1.40 22.55 13.33
C LYS A 116 -1.21 23.48 12.13
N GLY A 117 -1.94 23.27 11.04
CA GLY A 117 -1.80 24.06 9.82
C GLY A 117 -0.52 23.82 9.03
N VAL A 118 0.18 22.71 9.29
CA VAL A 118 1.35 22.26 8.50
C VAL A 118 0.91 21.64 7.18
N PHE A 119 -0.22 20.95 7.22
CA PHE A 119 -0.89 20.37 6.05
C PHE A 119 -2.22 21.08 5.82
N PHE A 120 -2.77 20.94 4.64
CA PHE A 120 -4.05 21.56 4.29
C PHE A 120 -4.98 20.57 3.59
N LYS A 121 -6.28 20.88 3.65
CA LYS A 121 -7.30 20.13 2.92
C LYS A 121 -7.57 20.86 1.61
N ALA A 122 -7.36 20.17 0.49
CA ALA A 122 -7.64 20.69 -0.83
C ALA A 122 -9.15 20.66 -1.16
N ASP A 123 -9.55 21.35 -2.22
CA ASP A 123 -10.96 21.49 -2.65
C ASP A 123 -11.59 20.13 -3.01
N ASP A 124 -10.80 19.17 -3.49
CA ASP A 124 -11.23 17.81 -3.79
C ASP A 124 -11.42 16.94 -2.53
N GLY A 125 -11.09 17.49 -1.35
CA GLY A 125 -11.18 16.82 -0.05
C GLY A 125 -9.93 16.04 0.35
N SER A 126 -8.90 15.93 -0.50
CA SER A 126 -7.61 15.32 -0.15
C SER A 126 -6.83 16.16 0.85
N VAL A 127 -5.97 15.53 1.65
CA VAL A 127 -5.00 16.23 2.51
C VAL A 127 -3.67 16.29 1.79
N ARG A 128 -3.09 17.48 1.73
CA ARG A 128 -1.85 17.76 0.99
C ARG A 128 -0.86 18.56 1.81
N ILE A 129 0.39 18.53 1.36
CA ILE A 129 1.48 19.39 1.80
C ILE A 129 2.07 20.13 0.61
N ASP A 130 2.40 21.41 0.78
CA ASP A 130 3.24 22.17 -0.15
C ASP A 130 4.73 21.91 0.20
N VAL A 131 5.47 21.39 -0.75
CA VAL A 131 6.91 21.08 -0.61
C VAL A 131 7.80 22.05 -1.42
N THR A 132 7.27 23.18 -1.85
CA THR A 132 7.99 24.19 -2.66
C THR A 132 9.31 24.62 -2.01
N ASP A 133 9.31 24.80 -0.70
CA ASP A 133 10.52 25.24 0.05
C ASP A 133 11.61 24.15 0.10
N VAL A 134 11.22 22.87 -0.10
CA VAL A 134 12.14 21.71 -0.05
C VAL A 134 12.69 21.38 -1.44
N VAL A 135 11.81 21.34 -2.45
CA VAL A 135 12.18 20.90 -3.81
C VAL A 135 12.55 22.07 -4.74
N GLY A 136 12.33 23.30 -4.32
CA GLY A 136 12.56 24.51 -5.12
C GLY A 136 11.45 24.74 -6.16
N LYS A 137 11.43 25.93 -6.75
CA LYS A 137 10.45 26.29 -7.79
C LYS A 137 10.81 25.60 -9.11
N GLY A 138 10.27 24.41 -9.35
CA GLY A 138 10.32 23.74 -10.64
C GLY A 138 9.35 24.35 -11.65
N LYS A 139 9.42 23.87 -12.91
CA LYS A 139 8.57 24.35 -14.00
C LYS A 139 7.11 23.82 -13.93
N ASP A 140 6.83 22.88 -13.04
CA ASP A 140 5.57 22.14 -12.92
C ASP A 140 4.91 22.52 -11.58
N GLU A 141 3.89 23.37 -11.60
CA GLU A 141 3.18 23.84 -10.38
C GLU A 141 2.56 22.66 -9.61
N ASP A 142 2.08 21.63 -10.31
CA ASP A 142 1.53 20.40 -9.71
C ASP A 142 2.59 19.54 -8.98
N ALA A 143 3.88 19.78 -9.24
CA ALA A 143 4.98 19.06 -8.57
C ALA A 143 5.22 19.50 -7.12
N HIS A 144 4.68 20.66 -6.73
CA HIS A 144 4.92 21.26 -5.42
C HIS A 144 3.98 20.75 -4.34
N GLU A 145 2.79 20.28 -4.70
CA GLU A 145 1.86 19.69 -3.77
C GLU A 145 1.92 18.16 -3.79
N LYS A 146 2.03 17.57 -2.60
CA LYS A 146 2.00 16.10 -2.44
C LYS A 146 0.78 15.68 -1.65
N VAL A 147 0.03 14.70 -2.20
CA VAL A 147 -1.11 14.11 -1.51
C VAL A 147 -0.61 13.24 -0.37
N LEU A 148 -1.12 13.47 0.82
CA LEU A 148 -0.85 12.71 2.04
C LEU A 148 -2.00 11.75 2.40
N LEU A 149 -3.26 12.16 2.15
CA LEU A 149 -4.44 11.30 2.22
C LEU A 149 -5.33 11.59 1.02
N ARG A 150 -5.94 10.55 0.45
CA ARG A 150 -6.92 10.70 -0.64
C ARG A 150 -8.21 11.36 -0.12
N LYS A 151 -9.06 11.79 -1.06
CA LYS A 151 -10.37 12.41 -0.77
C LYS A 151 -11.32 11.52 0.06
N ASP A 152 -11.17 10.20 -0.06
CA ASP A 152 -11.90 9.20 0.72
C ASP A 152 -11.23 8.88 2.07
N GLY A 153 -10.16 9.57 2.43
CA GLY A 153 -9.41 9.39 3.66
C GLY A 153 -8.44 8.21 3.65
N THR A 154 -8.32 7.47 2.53
CA THR A 154 -7.38 6.36 2.45
C THR A 154 -5.93 6.82 2.29
N SER A 155 -5.01 5.98 2.76
CA SER A 155 -3.57 6.24 2.78
C SER A 155 -2.95 6.16 1.38
N VAL A 156 -1.86 6.89 1.19
CA VAL A 156 -0.94 6.80 0.06
C VAL A 156 0.44 6.36 0.56
N TYR A 157 1.40 6.11 -0.33
CA TYR A 157 2.75 5.67 0.08
C TYR A 157 3.41 6.60 1.09
N ILE A 158 3.33 7.92 0.91
CA ILE A 158 3.90 8.91 1.85
C ILE A 158 3.31 8.75 3.26
N THR A 159 2.02 8.42 3.39
CA THR A 159 1.38 8.15 4.68
C THR A 159 2.11 7.01 5.41
N GLN A 160 2.38 5.93 4.69
CA GLN A 160 3.05 4.74 5.21
C GLN A 160 4.51 5.02 5.54
N ASP A 161 5.21 5.79 4.70
CA ASP A 161 6.60 6.18 4.91
C ASP A 161 6.77 7.02 6.19
N ILE A 162 5.86 7.97 6.44
CA ILE A 162 5.83 8.76 7.69
C ILE A 162 5.68 7.82 8.89
N GLY A 163 4.72 6.92 8.86
CA GLY A 163 4.48 5.96 9.95
C GLY A 163 5.66 5.00 10.15
N THR A 164 6.30 4.59 9.08
CA THR A 164 7.49 3.73 9.13
C THR A 164 8.69 4.48 9.72
N ALA A 165 8.93 5.72 9.33
CA ALA A 165 10.00 6.55 9.88
C ALA A 165 9.84 6.75 11.39
N ILE A 166 8.62 7.07 11.84
CA ILE A 166 8.30 7.19 13.28
C ILE A 166 8.56 5.86 14.00
N SER A 167 8.07 4.74 13.45
CA SER A 167 8.24 3.43 14.07
C SER A 167 9.70 3.02 14.18
N ARG A 168 10.51 3.30 13.16
CA ARG A 168 11.96 3.06 13.19
C ARG A 168 12.65 3.90 14.26
N HIS A 169 12.31 5.19 14.35
CA HIS A 169 12.87 6.06 15.37
C HIS A 169 12.49 5.59 16.79
N ASP A 170 11.24 5.22 17.02
CA ASP A 170 10.77 4.71 18.30
C ASP A 170 11.55 3.45 18.74
N ASP A 171 11.84 2.55 17.80
CA ASP A 171 12.53 1.30 18.09
C ASP A 171 14.05 1.47 18.28
N TRP A 172 14.69 2.33 17.49
CA TRP A 172 16.16 2.36 17.37
C TRP A 172 16.81 3.64 17.89
N GLN A 173 16.04 4.71 18.17
CA GLN A 173 16.53 6.00 18.71
C GLN A 173 17.76 6.54 17.96
N PHE A 174 17.77 6.41 16.63
CA PHE A 174 18.89 6.83 15.78
C PHE A 174 18.93 8.35 15.60
N ASN A 175 20.14 8.89 15.38
CA ASN A 175 20.35 10.31 15.05
C ASN A 175 20.29 10.58 13.55
N GLN A 176 20.44 9.56 12.72
CA GLN A 176 20.45 9.66 11.26
C GLN A 176 19.84 8.40 10.65
N MET A 177 19.02 8.58 9.62
CA MET A 177 18.45 7.53 8.80
C MET A 177 18.92 7.71 7.34
N VAL A 178 19.36 6.61 6.71
CA VAL A 178 19.81 6.57 5.31
C VAL A 178 18.92 5.64 4.52
#